data_676f7fd40533566d9436715ec1e31b72
#
_entry.id   676f7fd40533566d9436715ec1e31b72
#
_cell.length_a   1.000
_cell.length_b   1.000
_cell.length_c   1.000
_cell.angle_alpha   90.00
_cell.angle_beta   90.00
_cell.angle_gamma   90.00
#
_symmetry.space_group_name_H-M   'P 1'
#
loop_
_entity.id
_entity.type
_entity.pdbx_description
1 polymer ?
#
loop_
_entity_poly.entity_id
_entity_poly.type
_entity_poly.pdbx_seq_one_letter_code
_entity_poly.pdbx_strand_id
1 'polypeptide(L)'
;MAATGLIGCGKTAETSKKHEAITFMAPYLDVDSFIEEVHKTYPEIEFEVISYSGANTTVYLNTILEENDLPDICTLSLYDPELLDLSDRMLDLSGYAFTDNYVESRLKEVSDDGAIYMLPSAYNCFGITYNKTLLEKHGWTLPQSFQELEQLAKEAEKVGVQLCLPQIQYP
;
A
#
# COMPACT_ATOMS: atom_id res chain seq x y z
N MET A 1 -69.04 -34.32 -5.90
CA MET A 1 -68.26 -33.34 -5.14
C MET A 1 -66.89 -33.28 -5.76
N ALA A 2 -66.59 -32.17 -6.50
CA ALA A 2 -65.38 -31.99 -7.23
C ALA A 2 -64.48 -31.02 -6.40
N ALA A 3 -63.28 -31.44 -6.07
CA ALA A 3 -62.28 -30.60 -5.41
C ALA A 3 -61.28 -30.11 -6.44
N THR A 4 -61.31 -28.81 -6.72
CA THR A 4 -60.42 -28.13 -7.64
C THR A 4 -59.13 -27.75 -6.91
N GLY A 5 -58.02 -28.38 -7.27
CA GLY A 5 -56.70 -28.02 -6.79
C GLY A 5 -56.16 -26.80 -7.53
N LEU A 6 -55.88 -25.72 -6.83
CA LEU A 6 -55.17 -24.56 -7.32
C LEU A 6 -53.65 -24.82 -7.30
N ILE A 7 -53.04 -24.90 -8.48
CA ILE A 7 -51.61 -24.95 -8.64
C ILE A 7 -51.13 -23.50 -8.58
N GLY A 8 -50.54 -23.12 -7.43
CA GLY A 8 -49.84 -21.84 -7.28
C GLY A 8 -48.47 -21.95 -7.91
N CYS A 9 -48.25 -21.25 -9.06
CA CYS A 9 -46.93 -20.96 -9.60
C CYS A 9 -46.21 -19.98 -8.67
N GLY A 10 -45.39 -20.52 -7.77
CA GLY A 10 -44.43 -19.73 -7.03
C GLY A 10 -43.30 -19.28 -7.97
N LYS A 11 -43.35 -18.04 -8.43
CA LYS A 11 -42.15 -17.38 -8.95
C LYS A 11 -41.21 -17.21 -7.76
N THR A 12 -40.16 -17.99 -7.74
CA THR A 12 -38.96 -17.68 -6.94
C THR A 12 -38.45 -16.34 -7.45
N ALA A 13 -38.69 -15.28 -6.69
CA ALA A 13 -37.96 -14.02 -6.88
C ALA A 13 -36.50 -14.36 -6.56
N GLU A 14 -35.66 -14.37 -7.60
CA GLU A 14 -34.23 -14.19 -7.43
C GLU A 14 -34.05 -12.83 -6.75
N THR A 15 -33.82 -12.84 -5.45
CA THR A 15 -33.28 -11.72 -4.72
C THR A 15 -31.89 -11.51 -5.32
N SER A 16 -31.77 -10.56 -6.25
CA SER A 16 -30.47 -10.02 -6.62
C SER A 16 -29.85 -9.54 -5.30
N LYS A 17 -28.80 -10.23 -4.82
CA LYS A 17 -27.97 -9.72 -3.75
C LYS A 17 -27.47 -8.38 -4.27
N LYS A 18 -27.91 -7.29 -3.63
CA LYS A 18 -27.33 -5.98 -3.84
C LYS A 18 -25.86 -6.16 -3.48
N HIS A 19 -24.95 -6.07 -4.44
CA HIS A 19 -23.53 -6.03 -4.15
C HIS A 19 -23.32 -4.75 -3.35
N GLU A 20 -22.90 -4.89 -2.09
CA GLU A 20 -22.40 -3.76 -1.33
C GLU A 20 -21.12 -3.30 -1.99
N ALA A 21 -20.92 -1.98 -2.09
CA ALA A 21 -19.69 -1.42 -2.60
C ALA A 21 -18.53 -1.82 -1.68
N ILE A 22 -17.35 -2.05 -2.26
CA ILE A 22 -16.13 -2.30 -1.51
C ILE A 22 -15.63 -0.97 -0.93
N THR A 23 -15.57 -0.88 0.39
CA THR A 23 -15.03 0.30 1.07
C THR A 23 -13.50 0.32 0.99
N PHE A 24 -12.94 1.42 0.47
CA PHE A 24 -11.52 1.52 0.20
C PHE A 24 -10.91 2.81 0.78
N MET A 25 -10.00 2.67 1.73
CA MET A 25 -9.25 3.75 2.34
C MET A 25 -7.77 3.67 1.97
N ALA A 26 -7.32 4.55 1.08
CA ALA A 26 -5.94 4.57 0.59
C ALA A 26 -5.39 5.99 0.43
N PRO A 27 -5.09 6.71 1.52
CA PRO A 27 -4.72 8.13 1.48
C PRO A 27 -3.44 8.45 0.70
N TYR A 28 -2.60 7.46 0.41
CA TYR A 28 -1.30 7.64 -0.23
C TYR A 28 -1.18 6.98 -1.61
N LEU A 29 -2.26 6.37 -2.11
CA LEU A 29 -2.27 5.72 -3.42
C LEU A 29 -3.13 6.52 -4.40
N ASP A 30 -2.81 6.39 -5.68
CA ASP A 30 -3.68 6.81 -6.76
C ASP A 30 -4.83 5.82 -6.90
N VAL A 31 -5.87 6.06 -6.11
CA VAL A 31 -7.05 5.19 -6.01
C VAL A 31 -7.81 5.16 -7.33
N ASP A 32 -7.88 6.29 -8.04
CA ASP A 32 -8.61 6.37 -9.29
C ASP A 32 -8.00 5.45 -10.35
N SER A 33 -6.68 5.49 -10.52
CA SER A 33 -5.97 4.58 -11.44
C SER A 33 -6.13 3.11 -11.04
N PHE A 34 -6.15 2.80 -9.75
CA PHE A 34 -6.40 1.44 -9.27
C PHE A 34 -7.80 0.96 -9.63
N ILE A 35 -8.83 1.77 -9.37
CA ILE A 35 -10.22 1.46 -9.67
C ILE A 35 -10.42 1.29 -11.19
N GLU A 36 -9.84 2.18 -12.00
CA GLU A 36 -9.87 2.07 -13.46
C GLU A 36 -9.27 0.74 -13.94
N GLU A 37 -8.16 0.30 -13.35
CA GLU A 37 -7.54 -0.97 -13.73
C GLU A 37 -8.41 -2.17 -13.34
N VAL A 38 -9.00 -2.16 -12.15
CA VAL A 38 -9.95 -3.21 -11.70
C VAL A 38 -11.16 -3.27 -12.62
N HIS A 39 -11.73 -2.12 -13.00
CA HIS A 39 -12.91 -2.06 -13.86
C HIS A 39 -12.69 -2.58 -15.29
N LYS A 40 -11.44 -2.68 -15.76
CA LYS A 40 -11.14 -3.34 -17.04
C LYS A 40 -11.50 -4.83 -17.03
N THR A 41 -11.42 -5.46 -15.90
CA THR A 41 -11.69 -6.91 -15.73
C THR A 41 -13.01 -7.16 -15.02
N TYR A 42 -13.37 -6.31 -14.07
CA TYR A 42 -14.52 -6.46 -13.17
C TYR A 42 -15.33 -5.16 -13.12
N PRO A 43 -16.01 -4.80 -14.21
CA PRO A 43 -16.75 -3.52 -14.33
C PRO A 43 -17.96 -3.41 -13.38
N GLU A 44 -18.40 -4.54 -12.81
CA GLU A 44 -19.53 -4.61 -11.89
C GLU A 44 -19.17 -4.31 -10.43
N ILE A 45 -17.87 -4.25 -10.09
CA ILE A 45 -17.43 -3.95 -8.72
C ILE A 45 -17.58 -2.45 -8.47
N GLU A 46 -18.38 -2.09 -7.47
CA GLU A 46 -18.50 -0.72 -7.00
C GLU A 46 -17.53 -0.48 -5.84
N PHE A 47 -16.89 0.70 -5.83
CA PHE A 47 -16.01 1.13 -4.74
C PHE A 47 -16.58 2.36 -4.04
N GLU A 48 -16.54 2.34 -2.72
CA GLU A 48 -16.76 3.51 -1.88
C GLU A 48 -15.41 3.97 -1.31
N VAL A 49 -14.87 5.06 -1.83
CA VAL A 49 -13.57 5.59 -1.40
C VAL A 49 -13.74 6.43 -0.16
N ILE A 50 -13.13 5.97 0.94
CA ILE A 50 -13.13 6.68 2.22
C ILE A 50 -11.95 7.65 2.22
N SER A 51 -12.26 8.94 2.27
CA SER A 51 -11.26 10.00 2.36
C SER A 51 -10.79 10.18 3.80
N TYR A 52 -9.47 10.10 4.00
CA TYR A 52 -8.84 10.41 5.26
C TYR A 52 -8.32 11.85 5.27
N SER A 53 -8.72 12.63 6.26
CA SER A 53 -8.35 14.03 6.38
C SER A 53 -7.53 14.39 7.64
N GLY A 54 -6.93 13.40 8.29
CA GLY A 54 -6.18 13.58 9.53
C GLY A 54 -4.66 13.68 9.33
N ALA A 55 -3.99 14.25 10.33
CA ALA A 55 -2.53 14.40 10.32
C ALA A 55 -1.77 13.11 10.66
N ASN A 56 -2.44 12.09 11.17
CA ASN A 56 -1.81 10.85 11.63
C ASN A 56 -2.68 9.63 11.32
N THR A 57 -2.28 8.88 10.31
CA THR A 57 -2.98 7.67 9.86
C THR A 57 -3.07 6.61 10.94
N THR A 58 -2.05 6.45 11.78
CA THR A 58 -2.05 5.45 12.87
C THR A 58 -3.12 5.76 13.92
N VAL A 59 -3.28 7.04 14.29
CA VAL A 59 -4.32 7.44 15.25
C VAL A 59 -5.71 7.17 14.67
N TYR A 60 -5.91 7.50 13.41
CA TYR A 60 -7.18 7.24 12.74
C TYR A 60 -7.50 5.75 12.67
N LEU A 61 -6.52 4.94 12.27
CA LEU A 61 -6.67 3.48 12.22
C LEU A 61 -7.00 2.88 13.59
N ASN A 62 -6.33 3.31 14.64
CA ASN A 62 -6.66 2.87 15.99
C ASN A 62 -8.11 3.22 16.36
N THR A 63 -8.59 4.39 15.97
CA THR A 63 -9.97 4.79 16.22
C THR A 63 -10.96 3.86 15.51
N ILE A 64 -10.77 3.60 14.22
CA ILE A 64 -11.68 2.70 13.47
C ILE A 64 -11.57 1.25 13.92
N LEU A 65 -10.39 0.82 14.41
CA LEU A 65 -10.22 -0.49 15.04
C LEU A 65 -10.99 -0.61 16.35
N GLU A 66 -10.95 0.42 17.20
CA GLU A 66 -11.71 0.49 18.45
C GLU A 66 -13.21 0.50 18.19
N GLU A 67 -13.66 1.21 17.17
CA GLU A 67 -15.06 1.30 16.76
C GLU A 67 -15.54 0.07 15.98
N ASN A 68 -14.63 -0.83 15.61
CA ASN A 68 -14.87 -2.01 14.77
C ASN A 68 -15.50 -1.67 13.41
N ASP A 69 -15.06 -0.55 12.82
CA ASP A 69 -15.54 0.01 11.55
C ASP A 69 -14.43 0.04 10.50
N LEU A 70 -13.73 -1.09 10.34
CA LEU A 70 -12.67 -1.23 9.35
C LEU A 70 -13.25 -1.26 7.93
N PRO A 71 -12.66 -0.51 6.99
CA PRO A 71 -12.98 -0.67 5.59
C PRO A 71 -12.52 -2.05 5.07
N ASP A 72 -13.14 -2.50 3.97
CA ASP A 72 -12.78 -3.78 3.34
C ASP A 72 -11.32 -3.80 2.87
N ILE A 73 -10.85 -2.66 2.36
CA ILE A 73 -9.44 -2.46 1.96
C ILE A 73 -8.91 -1.18 2.57
N CYS A 74 -7.76 -1.26 3.25
CA CYS A 74 -7.09 -0.07 3.77
C CYS A 74 -5.58 -0.14 3.57
N THR A 75 -4.94 1.02 3.42
CA THR A 75 -3.49 1.14 3.41
C THR A 75 -2.97 1.52 4.79
N LEU A 76 -1.93 0.81 5.23
CA LEU A 76 -1.21 1.10 6.47
C LEU A 76 0.18 1.63 6.13
N SER A 77 0.65 2.64 6.83
CA SER A 77 2.01 3.20 6.63
C SER A 77 3.09 2.39 7.33
N LEU A 78 2.74 1.71 8.41
CA LEU A 78 3.62 0.84 9.20
C LEU A 78 2.80 -0.35 9.69
N TYR A 79 3.38 -1.54 9.58
CA TYR A 79 2.87 -2.72 10.23
C TYR A 79 3.71 -2.99 11.47
N ASP A 80 3.07 -3.03 12.61
CA ASP A 80 3.64 -3.45 13.87
C ASP A 80 2.68 -4.46 14.52
N PRO A 81 3.00 -5.76 14.48
CA PRO A 81 2.13 -6.79 14.99
C PRO A 81 1.92 -6.70 16.51
N GLU A 82 2.84 -6.08 17.26
CA GLU A 82 2.67 -5.86 18.70
C GLU A 82 1.65 -4.76 19.02
N LEU A 83 1.50 -3.80 18.09
CA LEU A 83 0.55 -2.70 18.23
C LEU A 83 -0.78 -2.96 17.53
N LEU A 84 -0.80 -3.82 16.54
CA LEU A 84 -1.94 -4.03 15.66
C LEU A 84 -2.15 -5.53 15.41
N ASP A 85 -2.94 -6.16 16.25
CA ASP A 85 -3.40 -7.52 15.99
C ASP A 85 -4.46 -7.54 14.88
N LEU A 86 -4.06 -8.03 13.72
CA LEU A 86 -4.90 -8.13 12.55
C LEU A 86 -5.50 -9.52 12.36
N SER A 87 -5.10 -10.51 13.15
CA SER A 87 -5.45 -11.92 12.94
C SER A 87 -6.96 -12.20 12.98
N ASP A 88 -7.68 -11.49 13.83
CA ASP A 88 -9.13 -11.64 13.99
C ASP A 88 -9.96 -10.71 13.08
N ARG A 89 -9.31 -9.84 12.30
CA ARG A 89 -9.96 -8.74 11.60
C ARG A 89 -9.67 -8.69 10.11
N MET A 90 -8.52 -9.22 9.68
CA MET A 90 -8.07 -9.19 8.30
C MET A 90 -7.97 -10.60 7.74
N LEU A 91 -8.20 -10.73 6.45
CA LEU A 91 -8.08 -12.00 5.74
C LEU A 91 -6.59 -12.41 5.69
N ASP A 92 -6.30 -13.65 6.09
CA ASP A 92 -4.99 -14.24 5.85
C ASP A 92 -4.82 -14.54 4.36
N LEU A 93 -3.83 -13.90 3.76
CA LEU A 93 -3.53 -13.98 2.33
C LEU A 93 -2.48 -15.04 2.00
N SER A 94 -1.89 -15.72 2.98
CA SER A 94 -0.78 -16.68 2.79
C SER A 94 -1.13 -17.85 1.85
N GLY A 95 -2.41 -18.20 1.76
CA GLY A 95 -2.91 -19.28 0.88
C GLY A 95 -3.19 -18.87 -0.57
N TYR A 96 -3.00 -17.60 -0.94
CA TYR A 96 -3.34 -17.10 -2.27
C TYR A 96 -2.14 -17.04 -3.19
N ALA A 97 -2.24 -17.62 -4.40
CA ALA A 97 -1.16 -17.70 -5.37
C ALA A 97 -0.62 -16.32 -5.84
N PHE A 98 -1.38 -15.24 -5.71
CA PHE A 98 -0.90 -13.92 -6.08
C PHE A 98 0.23 -13.41 -5.16
N THR A 99 0.38 -13.96 -3.95
CA THR A 99 1.49 -13.62 -3.04
C THR A 99 2.84 -14.00 -3.62
N ASP A 100 2.89 -15.00 -4.51
CA ASP A 100 4.12 -15.41 -5.21
C ASP A 100 4.67 -14.31 -6.14
N ASN A 101 3.86 -13.32 -6.49
CA ASN A 101 4.30 -12.18 -7.30
C ASN A 101 5.05 -11.11 -6.50
N TYR A 102 5.10 -11.24 -5.18
CA TYR A 102 5.77 -10.28 -4.30
C TYR A 102 7.19 -10.74 -3.96
N VAL A 103 8.06 -9.78 -3.67
CA VAL A 103 9.42 -10.07 -3.20
C VAL A 103 9.35 -10.71 -1.81
N GLU A 104 9.85 -11.94 -1.68
CA GLU A 104 9.77 -12.73 -0.44
C GLU A 104 10.27 -11.98 0.80
N SER A 105 11.39 -11.25 0.69
CA SER A 105 11.93 -10.47 1.81
C SER A 105 10.98 -9.36 2.27
N ARG A 106 10.14 -8.84 1.37
CA ARG A 106 9.14 -7.81 1.70
C ARG A 106 7.88 -8.40 2.31
N LEU A 107 7.46 -9.57 1.84
CA LEU A 107 6.37 -10.28 2.50
C LEU A 107 6.73 -10.66 3.95
N LYS A 108 7.98 -11.07 4.19
CA LYS A 108 8.45 -11.34 5.54
C LYS A 108 8.36 -10.15 6.50
N GLU A 109 8.54 -8.93 6.01
CA GLU A 109 8.44 -7.72 6.83
C GLU A 109 7.01 -7.43 7.29
N VAL A 110 6.02 -7.98 6.61
CA VAL A 110 4.59 -7.78 6.88
C VAL A 110 3.85 -9.07 7.23
N SER A 111 4.57 -10.15 7.49
CA SER A 111 4.01 -11.43 7.93
C SER A 111 4.18 -11.60 9.44
N ASP A 112 3.21 -12.28 10.03
CA ASP A 112 3.20 -12.64 11.43
C ASP A 112 2.99 -14.15 11.57
N ASP A 113 3.97 -14.85 12.14
CA ASP A 113 3.99 -16.32 12.29
C ASP A 113 3.58 -17.11 11.02
N GLY A 114 3.93 -16.56 9.86
CA GLY A 114 3.63 -17.14 8.54
C GLY A 114 2.32 -16.71 7.92
N ALA A 115 1.44 -16.04 8.65
CA ALA A 115 0.23 -15.43 8.11
C ALA A 115 0.57 -14.08 7.43
N ILE A 116 -0.13 -13.75 6.36
CA ILE A 116 0.06 -12.52 5.58
C ILE A 116 -1.24 -11.72 5.62
N TYR A 117 -1.29 -10.69 6.44
CA TYR A 117 -2.47 -9.80 6.54
C TYR A 117 -2.33 -8.51 5.75
N MET A 118 -1.16 -8.24 5.20
CA MET A 118 -0.85 -7.06 4.41
C MET A 118 -0.04 -7.41 3.17
N LEU A 119 -0.19 -6.61 2.13
CA LEU A 119 0.67 -6.68 0.94
C LEU A 119 1.50 -5.40 0.83
N PRO A 120 2.82 -5.52 0.61
CA PRO A 120 3.67 -4.35 0.44
C PRO A 120 3.34 -3.66 -0.89
N SER A 121 2.66 -2.51 -0.84
CA SER A 121 2.25 -1.74 -2.02
C SER A 121 3.32 -0.82 -2.56
N ALA A 122 4.22 -0.34 -1.69
CA ALA A 122 5.32 0.55 -2.02
C ALA A 122 6.48 0.38 -1.05
N TYR A 123 7.67 0.79 -1.49
CA TYR A 123 8.84 0.87 -0.62
C TYR A 123 9.66 2.11 -0.94
N ASN A 124 10.34 2.65 0.06
CA ASN A 124 11.25 3.75 -0.10
C ASN A 124 12.69 3.23 -0.12
N CYS A 125 13.45 3.65 -1.12
CA CYS A 125 14.88 3.42 -1.16
C CYS A 125 15.60 4.65 -0.60
N PHE A 126 16.34 4.46 0.48
CA PHE A 126 17.24 5.48 0.99
C PHE A 126 18.64 5.27 0.41
N GLY A 127 19.23 6.32 -0.09
CA GLY A 127 20.55 6.23 -0.68
C GLY A 127 21.08 7.58 -1.13
N ILE A 128 22.32 7.58 -1.62
CA ILE A 128 22.96 8.77 -2.18
C ILE A 128 22.83 8.70 -3.70
N THR A 129 22.21 9.71 -4.28
CA THR A 129 22.09 9.84 -5.73
C THR A 129 23.27 10.64 -6.25
N TYR A 130 23.93 10.13 -7.29
CA TYR A 130 25.08 10.76 -7.90
C TYR A 130 24.76 11.27 -9.32
N ASN A 131 25.21 12.48 -9.62
CA ASN A 131 25.17 13.00 -10.97
C ASN A 131 26.37 12.46 -11.76
N LYS A 132 26.15 11.44 -12.59
CA LYS A 132 27.19 10.79 -13.40
C LYS A 132 27.90 11.76 -14.32
N THR A 133 27.18 12.66 -15.00
CA THR A 133 27.75 13.66 -15.90
C THR A 133 28.70 14.60 -15.17
N LEU A 134 28.38 14.99 -13.94
CA LEU A 134 29.23 15.83 -13.12
C LEU A 134 30.50 15.11 -12.70
N LEU A 135 30.40 13.83 -12.29
CA LEU A 135 31.56 12.99 -11.95
C LEU A 135 32.52 12.90 -13.17
N GLU A 136 31.97 12.53 -14.32
CA GLU A 136 32.74 12.39 -15.56
C GLU A 136 33.41 13.69 -15.99
N LYS A 137 32.69 14.82 -15.91
CA LYS A 137 33.22 16.15 -16.23
C LYS A 137 34.47 16.52 -15.43
N HIS A 138 34.53 16.11 -14.18
CA HIS A 138 35.63 16.41 -13.26
C HIS A 138 36.63 15.26 -13.13
N GLY A 139 36.42 14.14 -13.80
CA GLY A 139 37.26 12.95 -13.69
C GLY A 139 37.18 12.28 -12.32
N TRP A 140 36.08 12.47 -11.61
CA TRP A 140 35.86 11.87 -10.30
C TRP A 140 35.30 10.47 -10.42
N THR A 141 35.70 9.59 -9.49
CA THR A 141 35.17 8.24 -9.38
C THR A 141 34.03 8.18 -8.36
N LEU A 142 33.12 7.24 -8.54
CA LEU A 142 32.05 6.99 -7.60
C LEU A 142 32.64 6.47 -6.28
N PRO A 143 32.45 7.15 -5.12
CA PRO A 143 32.99 6.72 -3.85
C PRO A 143 32.36 5.40 -3.40
N GLN A 144 33.17 4.48 -2.90
CA GLN A 144 32.78 3.18 -2.40
C GLN A 144 32.81 3.09 -0.85
N SER A 145 33.30 4.14 -0.19
CA SER A 145 33.40 4.24 1.25
C SER A 145 33.07 5.67 1.72
N PHE A 146 32.79 5.80 3.02
CA PHE A 146 32.56 7.12 3.62
C PHE A 146 33.81 8.02 3.52
N GLN A 147 35.01 7.43 3.68
CA GLN A 147 36.27 8.17 3.54
C GLN A 147 36.48 8.72 2.12
N GLU A 148 36.16 7.93 1.10
CA GLU A 148 36.22 8.39 -0.30
C GLU A 148 35.18 9.47 -0.58
N LEU A 149 34.00 9.38 0.03
CA LEU A 149 32.96 10.40 -0.06
C LEU A 149 33.45 11.72 0.55
N GLU A 150 34.06 11.68 1.74
CA GLU A 150 34.64 12.87 2.37
C GLU A 150 35.75 13.49 1.52
N GLN A 151 36.60 12.67 0.90
CA GLN A 151 37.66 13.13 0.01
C GLN A 151 37.07 13.79 -1.23
N LEU A 152 36.08 13.17 -1.86
CA LEU A 152 35.37 13.74 -3.00
C LEU A 152 34.71 15.07 -2.64
N ALA A 153 34.14 15.20 -1.44
CA ALA A 153 33.53 16.44 -0.96
C ALA A 153 34.57 17.58 -0.90
N LYS A 154 35.78 17.31 -0.36
CA LYS A 154 36.87 18.28 -0.28
C LYS A 154 37.39 18.67 -1.67
N GLU A 155 37.39 17.74 -2.61
CA GLU A 155 37.79 18.02 -4.00
C GLU A 155 36.75 18.87 -4.73
N ALA A 156 35.47 18.55 -4.54
CA ALA A 156 34.37 19.30 -5.11
C ALA A 156 34.33 20.76 -4.61
N GLU A 157 34.56 20.97 -3.31
CA GLU A 157 34.64 22.32 -2.73
C GLU A 157 35.74 23.18 -3.36
N LYS A 158 36.91 22.62 -3.66
CA LYS A 158 38.02 23.36 -4.31
C LYS A 158 37.66 23.93 -5.68
N VAL A 159 36.70 23.30 -6.36
CA VAL A 159 36.25 23.74 -7.70
C VAL A 159 34.87 24.41 -7.65
N GLY A 160 34.37 24.73 -6.45
CA GLY A 160 33.09 25.41 -6.25
C GLY A 160 31.87 24.56 -6.54
N VAL A 161 32.02 23.24 -6.51
CA VAL A 161 30.92 22.29 -6.66
C VAL A 161 30.42 21.87 -5.29
N GLN A 162 29.13 22.05 -5.05
CA GLN A 162 28.48 21.56 -3.84
C GLN A 162 28.13 20.08 -4.03
N LEU A 163 28.69 19.20 -3.22
CA LEU A 163 28.52 17.75 -3.35
C LEU A 163 27.13 17.27 -2.91
N CYS A 164 26.61 17.84 -1.82
CA CYS A 164 25.28 17.51 -1.29
C CYS A 164 24.43 18.78 -1.18
N LEU A 165 23.19 18.69 -1.59
CA LEU A 165 22.22 19.71 -1.24
C LEU A 165 21.93 19.63 0.26
N PRO A 166 21.80 20.75 0.99
CA PRO A 166 21.37 20.72 2.36
C PRO A 166 19.99 20.05 2.41
N GLN A 167 19.79 19.19 3.40
CA GLN A 167 18.51 18.55 3.61
C GLN A 167 17.46 19.65 3.75
N ILE A 168 16.54 19.73 2.81
CA ILE A 168 15.39 20.62 2.92
C ILE A 168 14.52 20.00 4.03
N GLN A 169 14.54 20.63 5.21
CA GLN A 169 13.55 20.32 6.22
C GLN A 169 12.21 20.79 5.65
N TYR A 170 11.33 19.83 5.40
CA TYR A 170 9.94 20.17 5.15
C TYR A 170 9.38 20.83 6.43
N PRO A 171 8.71 21.99 6.30
CA PRO A 171 8.14 22.70 7.44
C PRO A 171 7.05 21.89 8.13
#